data_d693d6ba00ed84ba293f71e61693bf7f
#
_entry.id   d693d6ba00ed84ba293f71e61693bf7f
#
_cell.length_a   1.000
_cell.length_b   1.000
_cell.length_c   1.000
_cell.angle_alpha   90.00
_cell.angle_beta   90.00
_cell.angle_gamma   90.00
#
_symmetry.space_group_name_H-M   'P 1'
#
loop_
_entity.id
_entity.type
_entity.pdbx_description
1 polymer ?
#
loop_
_entity_poly.entity_id
_entity_poly.type
_entity_poly.pdbx_seq_one_letter_code
_entity_poly.pdbx_strand_id
1 'polypeptide(L)'
;MPEAARVGDIIGHSKSMWGMLIGTVLGAAIAIGGAVVSGVLMGVGIAASCIGVGVLAIGASLAVGYGTGLLAEWVRDKCVETGSKSLSPSGEIKTGSHNVRINGKAAAISTRSDVKCDKENSLRQMAQGSDSVYINGFPASRVGDKTTCDATVMEGSPNVRIGGGTQATEDIEPEIPSWVTTASDLTMLFAGFLSFGGGVAKGPSAVAKLWSKLPGSAKISRFFCRYGTVLTAMSMAIPAIGILTRPVEVIGGQKVLNGEEELDFTYESELPLYWQRNYLSSYCYDGVLGRGWSFFWESRLIKTEDGFVWQNLSGDILPFPDIPHGHRSFCEAAQGWIIHNDDDSWTFQDAGELRYHYSPFDAQGHSRLSHIVDNVGNEQRFHYNEQHQLIQITGCGDLNITCEYQSFELEEKTVSRLTAVYQVNAHQARRRQCAYFYNEHAQLVRVEQHTDHPYRQFGWTDAGIMAWHTDKYGLRSEYRWELSDDNLWRVIENTTSEGESYRLEYDDIHLTRTAYW
;
A
#
# COMPACT_ATOMS: atom_id res chain seq x y z
N MET A 1 8.38 -40.59 -25.32
CA MET A 1 8.33 -39.73 -26.54
C MET A 1 6.94 -39.12 -26.63
N PRO A 2 6.84 -37.78 -26.69
CA PRO A 2 5.56 -37.08 -26.83
C PRO A 2 4.84 -37.39 -28.15
N GLU A 3 3.55 -37.21 -28.17
CA GLU A 3 2.70 -37.34 -29.35
C GLU A 3 2.92 -36.18 -30.32
N ALA A 4 2.87 -36.43 -31.62
CA ALA A 4 3.04 -35.41 -32.64
C ALA A 4 1.82 -34.48 -32.67
N ALA A 5 2.03 -33.15 -32.62
CA ALA A 5 0.99 -32.15 -32.73
C ALA A 5 0.53 -31.91 -34.19
N ARG A 6 -0.77 -31.62 -34.36
CA ARG A 6 -1.39 -31.48 -35.69
C ARG A 6 -2.39 -30.33 -35.67
N VAL A 7 -2.77 -29.89 -36.86
CA VAL A 7 -3.87 -28.93 -37.02
C VAL A 7 -5.16 -29.48 -36.40
N GLY A 8 -5.84 -28.67 -35.59
CA GLY A 8 -7.04 -29.00 -34.85
C GLY A 8 -6.80 -29.70 -33.49
N ASP A 9 -5.53 -29.92 -33.12
CA ASP A 9 -5.22 -30.40 -31.79
C ASP A 9 -5.33 -29.24 -30.78
N ILE A 10 -5.81 -29.54 -29.56
CA ILE A 10 -6.17 -28.55 -28.56
C ILE A 10 -4.92 -28.04 -27.83
N ILE A 11 -4.90 -26.74 -27.56
CA ILE A 11 -3.95 -26.08 -26.67
C ILE A 11 -4.65 -25.63 -25.40
N GLY A 12 -3.90 -25.49 -24.32
CA GLY A 12 -4.45 -25.02 -23.04
C GLY A 12 -3.50 -24.13 -22.28
N HIS A 13 -4.09 -23.18 -21.56
CA HIS A 13 -3.39 -22.37 -20.59
C HIS A 13 -3.43 -23.00 -19.20
N SER A 14 -2.39 -22.75 -18.42
CA SER A 14 -2.35 -23.18 -17.03
C SER A 14 -3.24 -22.31 -16.14
N LYS A 15 -3.48 -22.77 -14.93
CA LYS A 15 -4.14 -21.96 -13.89
C LYS A 15 -3.13 -21.29 -12.94
N SER A 16 -1.88 -21.14 -13.39
CA SER A 16 -0.79 -20.57 -12.57
C SER A 16 -1.08 -19.15 -12.11
N MET A 17 -1.70 -18.32 -12.93
CA MET A 17 -2.12 -16.97 -12.55
C MET A 17 -3.14 -16.99 -11.40
N TRP A 18 -4.14 -17.86 -11.45
CA TRP A 18 -5.09 -18.05 -10.35
C TRP A 18 -4.42 -18.64 -9.11
N GLY A 19 -3.50 -19.60 -9.32
CA GLY A 19 -2.68 -20.14 -8.24
C GLY A 19 -1.85 -19.05 -7.54
N MET A 20 -1.28 -18.14 -8.31
CA MET A 20 -0.52 -17.00 -7.76
C MET A 20 -1.43 -16.04 -6.97
N LEU A 21 -2.58 -15.65 -7.51
CA LEU A 21 -3.51 -14.74 -6.84
C LEU A 21 -4.01 -15.35 -5.52
N ILE A 22 -4.51 -16.59 -5.55
CA ILE A 22 -5.00 -17.28 -4.35
C ILE A 22 -3.85 -17.50 -3.36
N GLY A 23 -2.69 -17.95 -3.84
CA GLY A 23 -1.51 -18.18 -3.01
C GLY A 23 -0.98 -16.91 -2.36
N THR A 24 -1.05 -15.76 -3.04
CA THR A 24 -0.68 -14.46 -2.47
C THR A 24 -1.62 -14.06 -1.34
N VAL A 25 -2.94 -14.20 -1.54
CA VAL A 25 -3.95 -13.88 -0.51
C VAL A 25 -3.77 -14.80 0.72
N LEU A 26 -3.65 -16.10 0.51
CA LEU A 26 -3.43 -17.07 1.60
C LEU A 26 -2.11 -16.84 2.31
N GLY A 27 -1.04 -16.60 1.57
CA GLY A 27 0.28 -16.31 2.14
C GLY A 27 0.29 -15.01 2.95
N ALA A 28 -0.35 -13.95 2.45
CA ALA A 28 -0.50 -12.71 3.19
C ALA A 28 -1.31 -12.90 4.48
N ALA A 29 -2.41 -13.66 4.43
CA ALA A 29 -3.21 -13.98 5.61
C ALA A 29 -2.41 -14.76 6.68
N ILE A 30 -1.58 -15.72 6.27
CA ILE A 30 -0.69 -16.47 7.17
C ILE A 30 0.35 -15.52 7.81
N ALA A 31 0.97 -14.66 7.02
CA ALA A 31 1.96 -13.71 7.52
C ALA A 31 1.34 -12.74 8.55
N ILE A 32 0.14 -12.22 8.27
CA ILE A 32 -0.60 -11.33 9.18
C ILE A 32 -1.04 -12.06 10.45
N GLY A 33 -1.56 -13.29 10.33
CA GLY A 33 -1.91 -14.12 11.50
C GLY A 33 -0.70 -14.38 12.39
N GLY A 34 0.47 -14.62 11.81
CA GLY A 34 1.73 -14.74 12.53
C GLY A 34 2.14 -13.46 13.25
N ALA A 35 1.85 -12.29 12.67
CA ALA A 35 2.10 -11.00 13.29
C ALA A 35 1.33 -10.81 14.60
N VAL A 36 0.05 -11.17 14.61
CA VAL A 36 -0.80 -11.08 15.82
C VAL A 36 -0.23 -11.95 16.94
N VAL A 37 0.11 -13.21 16.65
CA VAL A 37 0.70 -14.14 17.64
C VAL A 37 2.06 -13.63 18.11
N SER A 38 2.90 -13.18 17.19
CA SER A 38 4.21 -12.61 17.48
C SER A 38 4.11 -11.35 18.36
N GLY A 39 3.18 -10.45 18.05
CA GLY A 39 2.94 -9.22 18.82
C GLY A 39 2.47 -9.51 20.25
N VAL A 40 1.56 -10.47 20.45
CA VAL A 40 1.12 -10.88 21.79
C VAL A 40 2.29 -11.49 22.59
N LEU A 41 3.09 -12.36 21.99
CA LEU A 41 4.27 -12.93 22.64
C LEU A 41 5.32 -11.88 22.99
N MET A 42 5.51 -10.88 22.12
CA MET A 42 6.40 -9.75 22.37
C MET A 42 5.90 -8.92 23.56
N GLY A 43 4.61 -8.57 23.59
CA GLY A 43 3.99 -7.84 24.70
C GLY A 43 4.12 -8.56 26.04
N VAL A 44 3.85 -9.86 26.08
CA VAL A 44 4.07 -10.69 27.28
C VAL A 44 5.55 -10.74 27.65
N GLY A 45 6.46 -10.84 26.66
CA GLY A 45 7.90 -10.85 26.89
C GLY A 45 8.39 -9.55 27.55
N ILE A 46 7.93 -8.40 27.08
CA ILE A 46 8.28 -7.10 27.64
C ILE A 46 7.71 -6.97 29.08
N ALA A 47 6.43 -7.30 29.28
CA ALA A 47 5.81 -7.26 30.61
C ALA A 47 6.46 -8.22 31.62
N ALA A 48 6.97 -9.37 31.16
CA ALA A 48 7.61 -10.38 32.00
C ALA A 48 9.15 -10.24 32.12
N SER A 49 9.75 -9.23 31.49
CA SER A 49 11.21 -9.04 31.49
C SER A 49 11.79 -8.84 32.91
N CYS A 50 11.01 -8.23 33.83
CA CYS A 50 11.39 -8.02 35.21
C CYS A 50 11.54 -9.33 36.04
N ILE A 51 11.00 -10.45 35.56
CA ILE A 51 11.04 -11.75 36.23
C ILE A 51 11.89 -12.80 35.50
N GLY A 52 12.69 -12.37 34.51
CA GLY A 52 13.67 -13.22 33.80
C GLY A 52 13.08 -14.16 32.73
N VAL A 53 11.75 -14.27 32.61
CA VAL A 53 11.09 -15.14 31.60
C VAL A 53 10.85 -14.39 30.28
N GLY A 54 10.91 -13.07 30.29
CA GLY A 54 10.60 -12.21 29.13
C GLY A 54 11.49 -12.45 27.91
N VAL A 55 12.77 -12.75 28.13
CA VAL A 55 13.73 -13.03 27.03
C VAL A 55 13.32 -14.26 26.21
N LEU A 56 12.75 -15.29 26.85
CA LEU A 56 12.25 -16.48 26.14
C LEU A 56 11.00 -16.17 25.31
N ALA A 57 10.11 -15.33 25.80
CA ALA A 57 8.90 -14.93 25.07
C ALA A 57 9.24 -14.03 23.87
N ILE A 58 10.21 -13.12 24.01
CA ILE A 58 10.74 -12.31 22.91
C ILE A 58 11.40 -13.21 21.85
N GLY A 59 12.24 -14.17 22.25
CA GLY A 59 12.83 -15.13 21.34
C GLY A 59 11.79 -15.98 20.60
N ALA A 60 10.73 -16.42 21.27
CA ALA A 60 9.62 -17.15 20.67
C ALA A 60 8.83 -16.28 19.68
N SER A 61 8.61 -15.00 19.98
CA SER A 61 7.98 -14.03 19.08
C SER A 61 8.74 -13.91 17.76
N LEU A 62 10.05 -13.72 17.81
CA LEU A 62 10.89 -13.64 16.60
C LEU A 62 10.89 -14.94 15.80
N ALA A 63 10.89 -16.10 16.48
CA ALA A 63 10.84 -17.40 15.81
C ALA A 63 9.50 -17.65 15.12
N VAL A 64 8.38 -17.24 15.74
CA VAL A 64 7.04 -17.31 15.12
C VAL A 64 6.95 -16.38 13.90
N GLY A 65 7.40 -15.14 14.00
CA GLY A 65 7.38 -14.19 12.88
C GLY A 65 8.20 -14.68 11.69
N TYR A 66 9.40 -15.23 11.93
CA TYR A 66 10.24 -15.81 10.89
C TYR A 66 9.60 -17.06 10.26
N GLY A 67 9.10 -17.98 11.09
CA GLY A 67 8.48 -19.22 10.63
C GLY A 67 7.22 -19.00 9.80
N THR A 68 6.39 -18.03 10.18
CA THR A 68 5.17 -17.70 9.41
C THR A 68 5.48 -17.03 8.07
N GLY A 69 6.54 -16.22 7.98
CA GLY A 69 7.01 -15.68 6.71
C GLY A 69 7.42 -16.77 5.72
N LEU A 70 8.21 -17.75 6.16
CA LEU A 70 8.60 -18.91 5.33
C LEU A 70 7.40 -19.76 4.91
N LEU A 71 6.44 -19.99 5.81
CA LEU A 71 5.24 -20.76 5.52
C LEU A 71 4.36 -20.03 4.50
N ALA A 72 4.22 -18.72 4.62
CA ALA A 72 3.45 -17.89 3.69
C ALA A 72 4.00 -17.97 2.26
N GLU A 73 5.32 -17.87 2.09
CA GLU A 73 5.98 -18.04 0.78
C GLU A 73 5.80 -19.45 0.23
N TRP A 74 5.99 -20.46 1.06
CA TRP A 74 5.82 -21.86 0.66
C TRP A 74 4.38 -22.15 0.20
N VAL A 75 3.36 -21.63 0.89
CA VAL A 75 1.95 -21.78 0.51
C VAL A 75 1.69 -21.11 -0.85
N ARG A 76 2.16 -19.87 -1.04
CA ARG A 76 2.04 -19.20 -2.33
C ARG A 76 2.67 -20.02 -3.46
N ASP A 77 3.89 -20.45 -3.28
CA ASP A 77 4.62 -21.19 -4.32
C ASP A 77 3.97 -22.55 -4.62
N LYS A 78 3.40 -23.22 -3.60
CA LYS A 78 2.62 -24.44 -3.81
C LYS A 78 1.31 -24.22 -4.56
N CYS A 79 0.64 -23.10 -4.34
CA CYS A 79 -0.56 -22.73 -5.11
C CYS A 79 -0.21 -22.46 -6.57
N VAL A 80 0.90 -21.77 -6.85
CA VAL A 80 1.41 -21.54 -8.22
C VAL A 80 1.77 -22.87 -8.89
N GLU A 81 2.53 -23.74 -8.22
CA GLU A 81 2.92 -25.05 -8.72
C GLU A 81 1.69 -25.93 -9.04
N THR A 82 0.68 -25.92 -8.16
CA THR A 82 -0.55 -26.68 -8.38
C THR A 82 -1.34 -26.12 -9.56
N GLY A 83 -1.43 -24.79 -9.66
CA GLY A 83 -2.07 -24.10 -10.78
C GLY A 83 -1.38 -24.41 -12.12
N SER A 84 -0.05 -24.44 -12.15
CA SER A 84 0.73 -24.71 -13.36
C SER A 84 0.54 -26.11 -13.92
N LYS A 85 0.24 -27.09 -13.06
CA LYS A 85 -0.05 -28.48 -13.47
C LYS A 85 -1.48 -28.68 -14.00
N SER A 86 -2.37 -27.69 -13.82
CA SER A 86 -3.77 -27.77 -14.25
C SER A 86 -3.95 -26.95 -15.53
N LEU A 87 -3.97 -27.64 -16.67
CA LEU A 87 -4.26 -27.05 -17.99
C LEU A 87 -5.77 -26.99 -18.22
N SER A 88 -6.22 -25.89 -18.83
CA SER A 88 -7.60 -25.74 -19.30
C SER A 88 -7.59 -25.48 -20.80
N PRO A 89 -8.38 -26.20 -21.62
CA PRO A 89 -8.52 -25.94 -23.04
C PRO A 89 -8.81 -24.46 -23.29
N SER A 90 -8.06 -23.85 -24.21
CA SER A 90 -8.16 -22.43 -24.52
C SER A 90 -7.91 -22.07 -25.96
N GLY A 91 -7.96 -23.07 -26.85
CA GLY A 91 -7.80 -22.86 -28.28
C GLY A 91 -7.33 -24.11 -29.03
N GLU A 92 -6.93 -23.93 -30.29
CA GLU A 92 -6.49 -25.01 -31.18
C GLU A 92 -5.45 -24.53 -32.17
N ILE A 93 -4.67 -25.49 -32.74
CA ILE A 93 -3.69 -25.25 -33.81
C ILE A 93 -4.45 -25.08 -35.13
N LYS A 94 -4.26 -23.96 -35.82
CA LYS A 94 -4.99 -23.60 -37.05
C LYS A 94 -4.27 -23.93 -38.36
N THR A 95 -2.95 -23.78 -38.37
CA THR A 95 -2.14 -24.05 -39.59
C THR A 95 -1.02 -25.02 -39.29
N GLY A 96 -0.49 -25.66 -40.32
CA GLY A 96 0.59 -26.64 -40.22
C GLY A 96 1.35 -26.82 -41.52
N SER A 97 2.15 -27.87 -41.59
CA SER A 97 2.93 -28.21 -42.76
C SER A 97 2.04 -28.37 -44.03
N HIS A 98 2.46 -27.77 -45.11
CA HIS A 98 1.73 -27.83 -46.40
C HIS A 98 1.77 -29.21 -47.05
N ASN A 99 2.78 -30.01 -46.79
CA ASN A 99 3.04 -31.29 -47.48
C ASN A 99 3.23 -32.50 -46.54
N VAL A 100 3.35 -32.28 -45.22
CA VAL A 100 3.48 -33.39 -44.26
C VAL A 100 2.20 -33.51 -43.44
N ARG A 101 1.63 -34.72 -43.47
CA ARG A 101 0.40 -35.05 -42.74
C ARG A 101 0.62 -36.19 -41.75
N ILE A 102 0.00 -36.07 -40.61
CA ILE A 102 -0.01 -37.08 -39.54
C ILE A 102 -1.47 -37.44 -39.29
N ASN A 103 -1.84 -38.70 -39.56
CA ASN A 103 -3.24 -39.18 -39.48
C ASN A 103 -4.23 -38.30 -40.28
N GLY A 104 -3.80 -37.89 -41.50
CA GLY A 104 -4.63 -37.06 -42.38
C GLY A 104 -4.67 -35.55 -42.07
N LYS A 105 -4.24 -35.12 -40.90
CA LYS A 105 -4.14 -33.72 -40.49
C LYS A 105 -2.75 -33.16 -40.80
N ALA A 106 -2.62 -31.88 -41.13
CA ALA A 106 -1.31 -31.25 -41.33
C ALA A 106 -0.49 -31.27 -40.04
N ALA A 107 0.79 -31.61 -40.11
CA ALA A 107 1.69 -31.63 -38.97
C ALA A 107 1.98 -30.23 -38.47
N ALA A 108 1.94 -30.02 -37.16
CA ALA A 108 2.32 -28.75 -36.53
C ALA A 108 3.84 -28.60 -36.48
N ILE A 109 4.32 -27.40 -36.76
CA ILE A 109 5.74 -27.04 -36.81
C ILE A 109 5.96 -25.69 -36.08
N SER A 110 7.05 -25.60 -35.38
CA SER A 110 7.43 -24.39 -34.69
C SER A 110 7.62 -23.22 -35.67
N THR A 111 7.36 -21.98 -35.23
CA THR A 111 7.49 -20.72 -36.02
C THR A 111 6.48 -20.57 -37.17
N ARG A 112 5.92 -21.64 -37.70
CA ARG A 112 5.08 -21.64 -38.92
C ARG A 112 3.64 -22.08 -38.70
N SER A 113 3.33 -22.70 -37.59
CA SER A 113 1.97 -23.09 -37.25
C SER A 113 1.30 -22.01 -36.43
N ASP A 114 0.24 -21.40 -36.97
CA ASP A 114 -0.59 -20.46 -36.28
C ASP A 114 -1.53 -21.17 -35.30
N VAL A 115 -1.76 -20.54 -34.20
CA VAL A 115 -2.60 -21.02 -33.10
C VAL A 115 -3.66 -19.97 -32.79
N LYS A 116 -4.91 -20.38 -32.73
CA LYS A 116 -5.98 -19.53 -32.20
C LYS A 116 -6.12 -19.78 -30.71
N CYS A 117 -5.86 -18.75 -29.92
CA CYS A 117 -6.07 -18.77 -28.51
C CYS A 117 -7.33 -17.96 -28.14
N ASP A 118 -8.24 -18.53 -27.33
CA ASP A 118 -9.51 -17.87 -26.97
C ASP A 118 -9.30 -16.69 -26.02
N LYS A 119 -8.13 -16.61 -25.37
CA LYS A 119 -7.74 -15.50 -24.51
C LYS A 119 -7.11 -14.30 -25.25
N GLU A 120 -6.86 -14.45 -26.56
CA GLU A 120 -6.11 -13.51 -27.37
C GLU A 120 -6.91 -13.07 -28.59
N ASN A 121 -6.83 -11.79 -28.91
CA ASN A 121 -7.52 -11.22 -30.08
C ASN A 121 -6.79 -11.50 -31.42
N SER A 122 -5.53 -11.95 -31.38
CA SER A 122 -4.69 -12.22 -32.54
C SER A 122 -4.27 -13.68 -32.58
N LEU A 123 -3.92 -14.15 -33.81
CA LEU A 123 -3.27 -15.45 -33.97
C LEU A 123 -1.89 -15.43 -33.30
N ARG A 124 -1.59 -16.50 -32.61
CA ARG A 124 -0.29 -16.78 -31.99
C ARG A 124 0.41 -17.87 -32.78
N GLN A 125 1.67 -18.18 -32.50
CA GLN A 125 2.45 -19.19 -33.21
C GLN A 125 2.94 -20.27 -32.25
N MET A 126 3.22 -21.46 -32.81
CA MET A 126 3.97 -22.47 -32.09
C MET A 126 5.39 -21.98 -31.85
N ALA A 127 5.84 -21.96 -30.57
CA ALA A 127 7.14 -21.47 -30.19
C ALA A 127 8.17 -22.56 -29.94
N GLN A 128 7.72 -23.81 -29.75
CA GLN A 128 8.58 -24.94 -29.40
C GLN A 128 8.33 -26.14 -30.29
N GLY A 129 9.36 -26.98 -30.43
CA GLY A 129 9.33 -28.25 -31.12
C GLY A 129 10.53 -29.11 -30.75
N SER A 130 10.67 -30.26 -31.44
CA SER A 130 11.78 -31.20 -31.30
C SER A 130 13.11 -30.59 -31.70
N ASP A 131 14.17 -30.81 -30.93
CA ASP A 131 15.54 -30.43 -31.27
C ASP A 131 16.20 -31.38 -32.29
N SER A 132 15.57 -32.52 -32.57
CA SER A 132 16.14 -33.59 -33.41
C SER A 132 15.26 -33.99 -34.62
N VAL A 133 13.97 -33.60 -34.63
CA VAL A 133 13.05 -33.94 -35.72
C VAL A 133 12.51 -32.64 -36.33
N TYR A 134 12.75 -32.50 -37.65
CA TYR A 134 12.39 -31.31 -38.40
C TYR A 134 11.42 -31.67 -39.54
N ILE A 135 10.44 -30.81 -39.73
CA ILE A 135 9.49 -30.86 -40.85
C ILE A 135 9.64 -29.56 -41.62
N ASN A 136 9.96 -29.65 -42.91
CA ASN A 136 10.21 -28.50 -43.78
C ASN A 136 11.29 -27.52 -43.24
N GLY A 137 12.27 -28.05 -42.52
CA GLY A 137 13.36 -27.26 -41.94
C GLY A 137 13.03 -26.59 -40.59
N PHE A 138 11.83 -26.81 -40.03
CA PHE A 138 11.41 -26.28 -38.73
C PHE A 138 11.21 -27.42 -37.73
N PRO A 139 11.47 -27.20 -36.42
CA PRO A 139 11.22 -28.19 -35.39
C PRO A 139 9.79 -28.70 -35.39
N ALA A 140 9.60 -30.01 -35.36
CA ALA A 140 8.28 -30.63 -35.30
C ALA A 140 7.67 -30.46 -33.90
N SER A 141 6.48 -29.88 -33.82
CA SER A 141 5.79 -29.61 -32.54
C SER A 141 5.08 -30.86 -32.00
N ARG A 142 4.99 -30.95 -30.67
CA ARG A 142 4.52 -32.13 -29.93
C ARG A 142 3.60 -31.74 -28.80
N VAL A 143 2.91 -32.72 -28.23
CA VAL A 143 2.23 -32.56 -26.95
C VAL A 143 3.25 -32.13 -25.88
N GLY A 144 2.94 -31.10 -25.12
CA GLY A 144 3.80 -30.49 -24.12
C GLY A 144 4.63 -29.30 -24.62
N ASP A 145 4.77 -29.10 -25.96
CA ASP A 145 5.46 -27.94 -26.54
C ASP A 145 4.55 -26.68 -26.42
N LYS A 146 5.19 -25.53 -26.29
CA LYS A 146 4.51 -24.23 -25.99
C LYS A 146 4.32 -23.36 -27.23
N THR A 147 3.32 -22.51 -27.16
CA THR A 147 3.05 -21.41 -28.07
C THR A 147 3.71 -20.12 -27.62
N THR A 148 3.72 -19.08 -28.46
CA THR A 148 4.24 -17.74 -28.08
C THR A 148 3.45 -17.05 -26.96
N CYS A 149 2.21 -17.49 -26.65
CA CYS A 149 1.41 -17.02 -25.54
C CYS A 149 1.43 -17.96 -24.32
N ASP A 150 2.45 -18.80 -24.21
CA ASP A 150 2.67 -19.76 -23.11
C ASP A 150 1.59 -20.88 -22.99
N ALA A 151 0.66 -20.99 -23.93
CA ALA A 151 -0.25 -22.14 -24.00
C ALA A 151 0.52 -23.39 -24.36
N THR A 152 0.11 -24.52 -23.80
CA THR A 152 0.74 -25.84 -24.02
C THR A 152 -0.14 -26.72 -24.88
N VAL A 153 0.45 -27.45 -25.84
CA VAL A 153 -0.26 -28.43 -26.63
C VAL A 153 -0.73 -29.59 -25.75
N MET A 154 -2.04 -29.83 -25.71
CA MET A 154 -2.67 -30.83 -24.85
C MET A 154 -2.97 -32.14 -25.57
N GLU A 155 -3.19 -32.10 -26.87
CA GLU A 155 -3.56 -33.25 -27.69
C GLU A 155 -2.61 -33.44 -28.86
N GLY A 156 -2.48 -34.67 -29.28
CA GLY A 156 -1.61 -35.04 -30.42
C GLY A 156 -2.07 -36.31 -31.14
N SER A 157 -1.20 -36.84 -31.96
CA SER A 157 -1.42 -38.10 -32.70
C SER A 157 -1.41 -39.29 -31.74
N PRO A 158 -2.43 -40.18 -31.77
CA PRO A 158 -2.47 -41.33 -30.88
C PRO A 158 -1.38 -42.38 -31.16
N ASN A 159 -0.79 -42.37 -32.35
CA ASN A 159 0.12 -43.40 -32.80
C ASN A 159 1.42 -42.89 -33.43
N VAL A 160 1.59 -41.57 -33.60
CA VAL A 160 2.84 -40.96 -34.08
C VAL A 160 3.49 -40.20 -32.96
N ARG A 161 4.72 -40.57 -32.62
CA ARG A 161 5.50 -39.96 -31.55
C ARG A 161 6.78 -39.36 -32.10
N ILE A 162 7.16 -38.18 -31.60
CA ILE A 162 8.35 -37.46 -32.00
C ILE A 162 9.31 -37.40 -30.78
N GLY A 163 10.54 -37.88 -30.97
CA GLY A 163 11.59 -37.88 -29.96
C GLY A 163 12.35 -36.55 -29.89
N GLY A 164 13.46 -36.59 -29.16
CA GLY A 164 14.37 -35.47 -28.94
C GLY A 164 14.00 -34.61 -27.75
N GLY A 165 14.87 -33.69 -27.39
CA GLY A 165 14.62 -32.62 -26.43
C GLY A 165 13.69 -31.55 -26.99
N THR A 166 13.43 -30.49 -26.25
CA THR A 166 12.62 -29.33 -26.65
C THR A 166 13.51 -28.17 -27.07
N GLN A 167 13.31 -27.64 -28.25
CA GLN A 167 13.94 -26.42 -28.75
C GLN A 167 12.90 -25.30 -28.84
N ALA A 168 13.20 -24.14 -28.26
CA ALA A 168 12.43 -22.92 -28.46
C ALA A 168 12.98 -22.19 -29.70
N THR A 169 12.10 -21.74 -30.58
CA THR A 169 12.42 -21.01 -31.82
C THR A 169 11.86 -19.59 -31.81
N GLU A 170 10.93 -19.32 -30.92
CA GLU A 170 10.30 -18.01 -30.72
C GLU A 170 10.28 -17.68 -29.23
N ASP A 171 10.21 -16.39 -28.92
CA ASP A 171 10.04 -15.91 -27.54
C ASP A 171 8.65 -16.30 -27.03
N ILE A 172 8.61 -16.79 -25.80
CA ILE A 172 7.38 -17.16 -25.11
C ILE A 172 7.02 -16.06 -24.14
N GLU A 173 5.91 -15.41 -24.38
CA GLU A 173 5.35 -14.41 -23.47
C GLU A 173 4.78 -15.13 -22.23
N PRO A 174 5.31 -14.87 -21.00
CA PRO A 174 4.88 -15.60 -19.83
C PRO A 174 3.38 -15.44 -19.56
N GLU A 175 2.69 -16.54 -19.22
CA GLU A 175 1.25 -16.52 -18.86
C GLU A 175 0.95 -15.63 -17.66
N ILE A 176 1.91 -15.51 -16.72
CA ILE A 176 1.83 -14.56 -15.61
C ILE A 176 2.62 -13.31 -16.01
N PRO A 177 1.96 -12.18 -16.28
CA PRO A 177 2.65 -10.94 -16.60
C PRO A 177 3.59 -10.50 -15.47
N SER A 178 4.73 -9.92 -15.81
CA SER A 178 5.75 -9.49 -14.83
C SER A 178 5.22 -8.51 -13.77
N TRP A 179 4.21 -7.70 -14.12
CA TRP A 179 3.58 -6.81 -13.15
C TRP A 179 2.77 -7.56 -12.08
N VAL A 180 2.15 -8.72 -12.42
CA VAL A 180 1.41 -9.57 -11.48
C VAL A 180 2.38 -10.24 -10.50
N THR A 181 3.51 -10.75 -10.98
CA THR A 181 4.55 -11.31 -10.11
C THR A 181 5.12 -10.25 -9.19
N THR A 182 5.37 -9.05 -9.71
CA THR A 182 5.84 -7.90 -8.92
C THR A 182 4.81 -7.48 -7.87
N ALA A 183 3.54 -7.38 -8.23
CA ALA A 183 2.46 -7.05 -7.30
C ALA A 183 2.29 -8.12 -6.21
N SER A 184 2.37 -9.42 -6.57
CA SER A 184 2.35 -10.53 -5.62
C SER A 184 3.53 -10.47 -4.65
N ASP A 185 4.75 -10.29 -5.17
CA ASP A 185 5.96 -10.18 -4.34
C ASP A 185 5.92 -8.96 -3.41
N LEU A 186 5.36 -7.84 -3.91
CA LEU A 186 5.16 -6.63 -3.11
C LEU A 186 4.15 -6.86 -1.99
N THR A 187 3.02 -7.52 -2.29
CA THR A 187 2.00 -7.88 -1.29
C THR A 187 2.58 -8.79 -0.21
N MET A 188 3.37 -9.79 -0.58
CA MET A 188 4.03 -10.70 0.36
C MET A 188 5.11 -9.97 1.19
N LEU A 189 5.85 -9.04 0.59
CA LEU A 189 6.81 -8.20 1.30
C LEU A 189 6.09 -7.31 2.32
N PHE A 190 4.98 -6.69 1.93
CA PHE A 190 4.15 -5.87 2.83
C PHE A 190 3.56 -6.69 3.98
N ALA A 191 3.00 -7.86 3.68
CA ALA A 191 2.48 -8.76 4.71
C ALA A 191 3.60 -9.22 5.67
N GLY A 192 4.80 -9.49 5.15
CA GLY A 192 5.98 -9.81 5.93
C GLY A 192 6.50 -8.64 6.77
N PHE A 193 6.40 -7.42 6.26
CA PHE A 193 6.77 -6.20 6.98
C PHE A 193 5.81 -5.89 8.13
N LEU A 194 4.50 -6.10 7.91
CA LEU A 194 3.47 -6.00 8.95
C LEU A 194 3.63 -7.04 10.06
N SER A 195 4.32 -8.16 9.80
CA SER A 195 4.50 -9.25 10.76
C SER A 195 5.77 -9.19 11.61
N PHE A 196 6.33 -8.01 11.87
CA PHE A 196 7.49 -7.82 12.75
C PHE A 196 8.57 -8.93 12.62
N GLY A 197 9.27 -8.93 11.50
CA GLY A 197 10.39 -9.85 11.28
C GLY A 197 10.23 -10.85 10.13
N GLY A 198 9.02 -11.12 9.66
CA GLY A 198 8.79 -12.03 8.52
C GLY A 198 9.33 -11.50 7.19
N GLY A 199 9.36 -10.17 6.99
CA GLY A 199 9.95 -9.54 5.80
C GLY A 199 11.47 -9.64 5.70
N VAL A 200 12.13 -9.99 6.81
CA VAL A 200 13.59 -10.16 6.86
C VAL A 200 14.02 -11.56 6.37
N ALA A 201 13.08 -12.48 6.17
CA ALA A 201 13.40 -13.85 5.74
C ALA A 201 14.17 -13.91 4.41
N LYS A 202 13.99 -12.93 3.53
CA LYS A 202 14.77 -12.83 2.27
C LYS A 202 16.05 -12.01 2.36
N GLY A 203 16.33 -11.35 3.48
CA GLY A 203 17.49 -10.49 3.70
C GLY A 203 17.48 -9.17 2.90
N PRO A 204 18.32 -8.20 3.29
CA PRO A 204 18.37 -6.86 2.66
C PRO A 204 18.62 -6.88 1.15
N SER A 205 19.36 -7.89 0.65
CA SER A 205 19.69 -8.02 -0.77
C SER A 205 18.52 -8.42 -1.66
N ALA A 206 17.52 -9.15 -1.13
CA ALA A 206 16.33 -9.53 -1.88
C ALA A 206 15.35 -8.36 -1.98
N VAL A 207 15.22 -7.58 -0.91
CA VAL A 207 14.46 -6.32 -0.88
C VAL A 207 15.05 -5.35 -1.91
N ALA A 208 16.36 -5.14 -1.91
CA ALA A 208 17.04 -4.28 -2.88
C ALA A 208 16.85 -4.72 -4.34
N LYS A 209 16.85 -6.04 -4.61
CA LYS A 209 16.59 -6.58 -5.96
C LYS A 209 15.14 -6.40 -6.40
N LEU A 210 14.17 -6.47 -5.48
CA LEU A 210 12.76 -6.21 -5.78
C LEU A 210 12.53 -4.74 -6.09
N TRP A 211 13.09 -3.85 -5.29
CA TRP A 211 13.05 -2.40 -5.48
C TRP A 211 13.59 -1.95 -6.85
N SER A 212 14.66 -2.58 -7.33
CA SER A 212 15.26 -2.24 -8.62
C SER A 212 14.38 -2.62 -9.82
N LYS A 213 13.38 -3.48 -9.65
CA LYS A 213 12.47 -3.96 -10.73
C LYS A 213 11.20 -3.14 -10.88
N LEU A 214 10.89 -2.23 -9.94
CA LEU A 214 9.68 -1.41 -10.00
C LEU A 214 9.86 -0.26 -11.01
N PRO A 215 8.92 -0.05 -11.94
CA PRO A 215 8.93 1.13 -12.81
C PRO A 215 8.83 2.39 -11.95
N GLY A 216 9.79 3.30 -12.08
CA GLY A 216 9.86 4.49 -11.22
C GLY A 216 10.38 4.21 -9.80
N SER A 217 11.14 3.12 -9.63
CA SER A 217 11.67 2.65 -8.34
C SER A 217 12.38 3.73 -7.51
N ALA A 218 13.04 4.70 -8.14
CA ALA A 218 13.67 5.81 -7.43
C ALA A 218 12.67 6.79 -6.78
N LYS A 219 11.45 6.92 -7.33
CA LYS A 219 10.38 7.77 -6.75
C LYS A 219 9.65 7.02 -5.63
N ILE A 220 9.31 5.76 -5.87
CA ILE A 220 8.65 4.89 -4.90
C ILE A 220 9.60 4.58 -3.73
N SER A 221 10.87 4.29 -3.98
CA SER A 221 11.91 4.09 -2.96
C SER A 221 12.06 5.32 -2.06
N ARG A 222 12.11 6.53 -2.64
CA ARG A 222 12.16 7.79 -1.88
C ARG A 222 10.89 8.04 -1.06
N PHE A 223 9.73 7.71 -1.61
CA PHE A 223 8.46 7.77 -0.87
C PHE A 223 8.47 6.84 0.34
N PHE A 224 8.78 5.57 0.16
CA PHE A 224 8.81 4.59 1.27
C PHE A 224 9.98 4.79 2.23
N CYS A 225 11.15 5.21 1.80
CA CYS A 225 12.24 5.57 2.70
C CYS A 225 11.93 6.82 3.55
N ARG A 226 11.14 7.76 3.03
CA ARG A 226 10.81 9.02 3.72
C ARG A 226 9.53 8.96 4.54
N TYR A 227 8.55 8.20 4.09
CA TYR A 227 7.22 8.12 4.71
C TYR A 227 6.87 6.71 5.16
N GLY A 228 7.75 5.73 4.93
CA GLY A 228 7.55 4.34 5.32
C GLY A 228 7.36 4.19 6.83
N THR A 229 8.05 4.99 7.63
CA THR A 229 7.87 5.04 9.09
C THR A 229 6.52 5.64 9.48
N VAL A 230 6.06 6.68 8.79
CA VAL A 230 4.72 7.26 9.01
C VAL A 230 3.64 6.27 8.59
N LEU A 231 3.79 5.65 7.41
CA LEU A 231 2.91 4.57 6.94
C LEU A 231 3.00 3.32 7.83
N THR A 232 4.16 3.01 8.40
CA THR A 232 4.35 1.87 9.31
C THR A 232 3.74 2.16 10.68
N ALA A 233 3.88 3.37 11.22
CA ALA A 233 3.22 3.77 12.46
C ALA A 233 1.68 3.77 12.30
N MET A 234 1.16 4.24 11.15
CA MET A 234 -0.26 4.13 10.81
C MET A 234 -0.69 2.69 10.57
N SER A 235 0.15 1.83 9.98
CA SER A 235 -0.17 0.41 9.74
C SER A 235 -0.10 -0.45 10.99
N MET A 236 0.61 -0.03 12.04
CA MET A 236 0.56 -0.69 13.36
C MET A 236 -0.77 -0.44 14.08
N ALA A 237 -1.44 0.69 13.80
CA ALA A 237 -2.77 1.01 14.32
C ALA A 237 -3.92 0.47 13.44
N ILE A 238 -3.64 0.11 12.18
CA ILE A 238 -4.65 -0.35 11.23
C ILE A 238 -4.33 -1.77 10.81
N PRO A 239 -5.04 -2.80 11.31
CA PRO A 239 -4.89 -4.17 10.82
C PRO A 239 -5.12 -4.23 9.31
N ALA A 240 -4.27 -4.97 8.61
CA ALA A 240 -4.25 -5.08 7.15
C ALA A 240 -5.57 -5.52 6.50
N ILE A 241 -6.57 -5.94 7.27
CA ILE A 241 -7.93 -6.26 6.83
C ILE A 241 -8.71 -4.99 6.42
N GLY A 242 -8.37 -3.80 6.95
CA GLY A 242 -8.97 -2.53 6.58
C GLY A 242 -8.67 -2.06 5.15
N ILE A 243 -7.63 -2.60 4.50
CA ILE A 243 -7.26 -2.25 3.11
C ILE A 243 -8.23 -2.86 2.08
N LEU A 244 -8.91 -3.97 2.44
CA LEU A 244 -9.87 -4.64 1.55
C LEU A 244 -11.28 -4.07 1.63
N THR A 245 -11.60 -3.27 2.64
CA THR A 245 -12.96 -2.76 2.91
C THR A 245 -12.99 -1.25 3.01
N ARG A 246 -12.60 -0.53 1.97
CA ARG A 246 -12.72 0.95 1.76
C ARG A 246 -12.86 1.77 3.05
N PRO A 247 -11.83 2.30 3.54
CA PRO A 247 -11.07 2.11 4.76
C PRO A 247 -11.88 2.38 6.03
N VAL A 248 -12.57 1.36 6.51
CA VAL A 248 -13.01 1.27 7.91
C VAL A 248 -12.03 0.35 8.62
N GLU A 249 -11.45 0.82 9.69
CA GLU A 249 -10.58 0.02 10.53
C GLU A 249 -11.45 -0.95 11.34
N VAL A 250 -11.29 -2.27 11.10
CA VAL A 250 -12.22 -3.31 11.56
C VAL A 250 -12.15 -3.56 13.07
N ILE A 251 -11.02 -3.30 13.72
CA ILE A 251 -10.85 -3.55 15.16
C ILE A 251 -11.61 -2.51 15.99
N GLY A 252 -11.37 -1.24 15.72
CA GLY A 252 -11.99 -0.13 16.45
C GLY A 252 -13.25 0.44 15.78
N GLY A 253 -13.55 0.05 14.56
CA GLY A 253 -14.68 0.58 13.79
C GLY A 253 -14.48 2.01 13.31
N GLN A 254 -13.24 2.47 13.24
CA GLN A 254 -12.92 3.84 12.89
C GLN A 254 -12.93 4.05 11.38
N LYS A 255 -13.43 5.21 10.93
CA LYS A 255 -13.26 5.64 9.55
C LYS A 255 -11.88 6.25 9.37
N VAL A 256 -11.14 5.75 8.39
CA VAL A 256 -9.81 6.23 8.03
C VAL A 256 -9.79 6.67 6.57
N LEU A 257 -9.17 7.80 6.27
CA LEU A 257 -8.83 8.23 4.91
C LEU A 257 -7.35 8.65 4.92
N ASN A 258 -6.56 7.93 4.17
CA ASN A 258 -5.13 8.18 3.95
C ASN A 258 -4.72 7.56 2.61
N GLY A 259 -3.54 7.82 2.14
CA GLY A 259 -3.04 7.24 0.89
C GLY A 259 -3.20 8.14 -0.32
N GLU A 260 -3.10 7.57 -1.52
CA GLU A 260 -3.03 8.32 -2.79
C GLU A 260 -4.29 9.13 -3.11
N GLU A 261 -5.47 8.71 -2.63
CA GLU A 261 -6.71 9.45 -2.84
C GLU A 261 -6.78 10.75 -2.04
N GLU A 262 -6.01 10.84 -0.96
CA GLU A 262 -5.92 12.02 -0.10
C GLU A 262 -4.67 12.87 -0.40
N LEU A 263 -3.88 12.50 -1.43
CA LEU A 263 -2.77 13.27 -1.94
C LEU A 263 -3.29 14.35 -2.91
N ASP A 264 -3.32 15.60 -2.48
CA ASP A 264 -3.85 16.70 -3.28
C ASP A 264 -2.85 17.15 -4.36
N PHE A 265 -1.56 17.22 -4.03
CA PHE A 265 -0.49 17.46 -4.99
C PHE A 265 0.88 17.02 -4.45
N THR A 266 1.83 16.91 -5.36
CA THR A 266 3.26 16.69 -5.07
C THR A 266 4.09 17.80 -5.67
N TYR A 267 5.07 18.29 -4.92
CA TYR A 267 6.14 19.13 -5.45
C TYR A 267 7.43 18.31 -5.52
N GLU A 268 7.91 18.10 -6.73
CA GLU A 268 9.12 17.30 -7.00
C GLU A 268 10.36 18.15 -6.81
N SER A 269 11.25 17.75 -5.90
CA SER A 269 12.56 18.35 -5.65
C SER A 269 13.47 17.30 -5.00
N GLU A 270 14.68 17.66 -4.63
CA GLU A 270 15.62 16.80 -3.90
C GLU A 270 15.02 16.31 -2.56
N LEU A 271 14.23 17.16 -1.90
CA LEU A 271 13.37 16.82 -0.77
C LEU A 271 11.91 17.07 -1.18
N PRO A 272 11.20 16.11 -1.80
CA PRO A 272 9.86 16.34 -2.33
C PRO A 272 8.84 16.62 -1.23
N LEU A 273 7.88 17.52 -1.51
CA LEU A 273 6.75 17.80 -0.64
C LEU A 273 5.53 17.02 -1.13
N TYR A 274 4.95 16.20 -0.26
CA TYR A 274 3.69 15.51 -0.49
C TYR A 274 2.60 16.20 0.33
N TRP A 275 1.68 16.88 -0.34
CA TRP A 275 0.58 17.55 0.33
C TRP A 275 -0.59 16.60 0.47
N GLN A 276 -0.54 15.79 1.52
CA GLN A 276 -1.47 14.70 1.78
C GLN A 276 -2.27 14.95 3.05
N ARG A 277 -3.58 14.77 2.96
CA ARG A 277 -4.52 14.81 4.08
C ARG A 277 -4.62 13.44 4.73
N ASN A 278 -4.84 13.43 6.04
CA ASN A 278 -5.19 12.23 6.78
C ASN A 278 -6.49 12.50 7.55
N TYR A 279 -7.38 11.52 7.60
CA TYR A 279 -8.59 11.56 8.40
C TYR A 279 -8.70 10.31 9.26
N LEU A 280 -8.99 10.50 10.53
CA LEU A 280 -9.35 9.42 11.45
C LEU A 280 -10.53 9.89 12.30
N SER A 281 -11.64 9.14 12.27
CA SER A 281 -12.88 9.55 12.94
C SER A 281 -12.79 9.65 14.47
N SER A 282 -11.83 8.93 15.09
CA SER A 282 -11.57 8.97 16.53
C SER A 282 -10.73 10.17 16.96
N TYR A 283 -10.11 10.92 16.04
CA TYR A 283 -9.31 12.08 16.43
C TYR A 283 -10.19 13.20 16.98
N CYS A 284 -9.89 13.59 18.22
CA CYS A 284 -10.51 14.77 18.84
C CYS A 284 -9.87 16.08 18.38
N TYR A 285 -8.77 16.01 17.65
CA TYR A 285 -8.06 17.16 17.14
C TYR A 285 -8.90 17.90 16.09
N ASP A 286 -9.04 19.22 16.26
CA ASP A 286 -9.71 20.13 15.34
C ASP A 286 -8.62 20.90 14.59
N GLY A 287 -8.12 20.30 13.50
CA GLY A 287 -7.04 20.82 12.67
C GLY A 287 -7.49 21.90 11.67
N VAL A 288 -6.60 22.28 10.78
CA VAL A 288 -6.86 23.32 9.77
C VAL A 288 -7.94 22.93 8.75
N LEU A 289 -8.26 21.63 8.61
CA LEU A 289 -9.36 21.12 7.78
C LEU A 289 -10.60 20.74 8.57
N GLY A 290 -10.56 20.87 9.91
CA GLY A 290 -11.63 20.46 10.83
C GLY A 290 -11.32 19.18 11.60
N ARG A 291 -12.27 18.77 12.45
CA ARG A 291 -12.11 17.64 13.34
C ARG A 291 -11.85 16.34 12.59
N GLY A 292 -10.90 15.56 13.08
CA GLY A 292 -10.50 14.28 12.52
C GLY A 292 -9.50 14.39 11.38
N TRP A 293 -9.31 15.56 10.77
CA TRP A 293 -8.33 15.80 9.72
C TRP A 293 -6.99 16.24 10.28
N SER A 294 -5.90 15.84 9.62
CA SER A 294 -4.56 16.31 9.92
C SER A 294 -3.67 16.30 8.68
N PHE A 295 -2.66 17.17 8.70
CA PHE A 295 -1.50 17.12 7.84
C PHE A 295 -0.26 16.76 8.64
N PHE A 296 0.78 16.21 8.02
CA PHE A 296 2.03 15.88 8.70
C PHE A 296 2.69 17.10 9.35
N TRP A 297 2.57 18.28 8.74
CA TRP A 297 3.15 19.53 9.25
C TRP A 297 2.38 20.14 10.44
N GLU A 298 1.20 19.63 10.76
CA GLU A 298 0.48 19.97 12.01
C GLU A 298 1.06 19.23 13.22
N SER A 299 2.09 18.39 13.00
CA SER A 299 2.82 17.72 14.09
C SER A 299 3.43 18.74 15.06
N ARG A 300 3.26 18.47 16.35
CA ARG A 300 3.70 19.37 17.42
C ARG A 300 3.89 18.64 18.74
N LEU A 301 4.68 19.25 19.64
CA LEU A 301 4.74 18.83 21.03
C LEU A 301 3.89 19.80 21.87
N ILE A 302 3.24 19.28 22.90
CA ILE A 302 2.39 20.03 23.83
C ILE A 302 2.85 19.69 25.24
N LYS A 303 3.27 20.70 26.01
CA LYS A 303 3.75 20.54 27.38
C LYS A 303 2.60 20.12 28.30
N THR A 304 2.87 19.19 29.22
CA THR A 304 1.95 18.72 30.25
C THR A 304 2.59 18.85 31.63
N GLU A 305 1.87 18.53 32.71
CA GLU A 305 2.39 18.57 34.09
C GLU A 305 3.52 17.53 34.28
N ASP A 306 3.40 16.34 33.64
CA ASP A 306 4.31 15.22 33.85
C ASP A 306 5.30 15.01 32.66
N GLY A 307 5.44 16.00 31.77
CA GLY A 307 6.29 15.92 30.60
C GLY A 307 5.69 16.63 29.39
N PHE A 308 5.46 15.90 28.30
CA PHE A 308 4.79 16.44 27.11
C PHE A 308 4.05 15.33 26.35
N VAL A 309 3.12 15.73 25.49
CA VAL A 309 2.55 14.85 24.48
C VAL A 309 3.07 15.28 23.11
N TRP A 310 3.37 14.32 22.26
CA TRP A 310 3.70 14.55 20.87
C TRP A 310 2.52 14.15 19.99
N GLN A 311 1.91 15.13 19.34
CA GLN A 311 1.05 14.88 18.18
C GLN A 311 1.98 14.57 17.02
N ASN A 312 2.07 13.31 16.62
CA ASN A 312 3.02 12.86 15.62
C ASN A 312 2.62 13.29 14.20
N LEU A 313 3.40 12.87 13.19
CA LEU A 313 3.18 13.22 11.79
C LEU A 313 1.88 12.65 11.21
N SER A 314 1.29 11.65 11.84
CA SER A 314 -0.01 11.04 11.48
C SER A 314 -1.19 11.63 12.26
N GLY A 315 -0.91 12.42 13.29
CA GLY A 315 -1.90 13.00 14.18
C GLY A 315 -2.14 12.24 15.48
N ASP A 316 -1.45 11.10 15.72
CA ASP A 316 -1.58 10.35 16.97
C ASP A 316 -0.99 11.13 18.14
N ILE A 317 -1.60 10.99 19.31
CA ILE A 317 -1.16 11.64 20.56
C ILE A 317 -0.36 10.64 21.39
N LEU A 318 0.94 10.87 21.49
CA LEU A 318 1.89 10.00 22.18
C LEU A 318 2.47 10.70 23.40
N PRO A 319 2.26 10.18 24.64
CA PRO A 319 2.79 10.79 25.86
C PRO A 319 4.27 10.46 26.03
N PHE A 320 5.03 11.45 26.53
CA PHE A 320 6.44 11.33 26.89
C PHE A 320 6.70 11.94 28.27
N PRO A 321 7.56 11.33 29.09
CA PRO A 321 8.11 11.99 30.27
C PRO A 321 9.04 13.13 29.85
N ASP A 322 9.42 13.98 30.80
CA ASP A 322 10.46 14.98 30.54
C ASP A 322 11.75 14.31 30.07
N ILE A 323 12.33 14.86 29.01
CA ILE A 323 13.62 14.44 28.47
C ILE A 323 14.61 15.57 28.77
N PRO A 324 15.69 15.32 29.53
CA PRO A 324 16.70 16.35 29.80
C PRO A 324 17.40 16.84 28.52
N HIS A 325 17.93 18.07 28.55
CA HIS A 325 18.70 18.65 27.45
C HIS A 325 19.84 17.71 26.99
N GLY A 326 20.04 17.59 25.70
CA GLY A 326 21.02 16.72 25.08
C GLY A 326 20.69 15.23 25.16
N HIS A 327 19.54 14.86 25.70
CA HIS A 327 19.09 13.46 25.81
C HIS A 327 18.00 13.14 24.78
N ARG A 328 17.76 11.85 24.60
CA ARG A 328 16.77 11.34 23.66
C ARG A 328 15.97 10.17 24.24
N SER A 329 14.76 9.99 23.75
CA SER A 329 13.89 8.84 24.04
C SER A 329 13.48 8.18 22.73
N PHE A 330 13.48 6.84 22.70
CA PHE A 330 13.00 6.11 21.53
C PHE A 330 11.49 5.97 21.58
N CYS A 331 10.83 6.32 20.49
CA CYS A 331 9.40 6.15 20.30
C CYS A 331 9.14 4.90 19.46
N GLU A 332 8.67 3.82 20.10
CA GLU A 332 8.36 2.57 19.40
C GLU A 332 7.23 2.75 18.38
N ALA A 333 6.19 3.51 18.73
CA ALA A 333 5.05 3.76 17.85
C ALA A 333 5.43 4.49 16.55
N ALA A 334 6.41 5.38 16.60
CA ALA A 334 6.89 6.12 15.44
C ALA A 334 8.24 5.62 14.90
N GLN A 335 8.81 4.55 15.50
CA GLN A 335 10.09 3.93 15.10
C GLN A 335 11.23 4.96 14.92
N GLY A 336 11.36 5.89 15.87
CA GLY A 336 12.34 6.95 15.79
C GLY A 336 12.70 7.53 17.16
N TRP A 337 13.62 8.49 17.16
CA TRP A 337 14.11 9.14 18.36
C TRP A 337 13.53 10.53 18.52
N ILE A 338 12.97 10.85 19.68
CA ILE A 338 12.71 12.22 20.11
C ILE A 338 13.91 12.69 20.91
N ILE A 339 14.47 13.83 20.52
CA ILE A 339 15.70 14.40 21.04
C ILE A 339 15.37 15.79 21.57
N HIS A 340 15.74 16.08 22.82
CA HIS A 340 15.74 17.43 23.37
C HIS A 340 17.12 18.06 23.14
N ASN A 341 17.20 19.05 22.26
CA ASN A 341 18.45 19.69 21.89
C ASN A 341 18.92 20.66 22.98
N ASP A 342 20.23 21.04 22.94
CA ASP A 342 20.83 21.95 23.92
C ASP A 342 20.29 23.38 23.87
N ASP A 343 19.64 23.76 22.78
CA ASP A 343 19.01 25.08 22.53
C ASP A 343 17.50 25.12 22.84
N ASP A 344 17.00 24.19 23.63
CA ASP A 344 15.58 23.99 23.98
C ASP A 344 14.68 23.57 22.81
N SER A 345 15.20 23.41 21.61
CA SER A 345 14.48 22.88 20.47
C SER A 345 14.35 21.36 20.55
N TRP A 346 13.49 20.78 19.71
CA TRP A 346 13.26 19.35 19.66
C TRP A 346 13.51 18.78 18.28
N THR A 347 13.93 17.53 18.21
CA THR A 347 14.12 16.82 16.94
C THR A 347 13.47 15.43 17.05
N PHE A 348 12.61 15.10 16.11
CA PHE A 348 12.26 13.71 15.84
C PHE A 348 13.13 13.23 14.66
N GLN A 349 13.86 12.14 14.87
CA GLN A 349 14.67 11.48 13.85
C GLN A 349 14.06 10.11 13.56
N ASP A 350 13.58 9.90 12.34
CA ASP A 350 13.03 8.63 11.91
C ASP A 350 14.11 7.59 11.56
N ALA A 351 13.69 6.35 11.28
CA ALA A 351 14.60 5.27 10.90
C ALA A 351 15.27 5.49 9.53
N GLY A 352 14.75 6.40 8.70
CA GLY A 352 15.30 6.82 7.41
C GLY A 352 16.30 7.98 7.52
N GLU A 353 16.66 8.37 8.77
CA GLU A 353 17.54 9.51 9.08
C GLU A 353 16.97 10.88 8.67
N LEU A 354 15.69 10.97 8.33
CA LEU A 354 15.01 12.24 8.14
C LEU A 354 14.76 12.89 9.51
N ARG A 355 15.13 14.14 9.64
CA ARG A 355 15.04 14.89 10.91
C ARG A 355 13.96 15.96 10.81
N TYR A 356 13.02 15.90 11.73
CA TYR A 356 11.93 16.84 11.90
C TYR A 356 12.25 17.71 13.10
N HIS A 357 12.53 18.98 12.86
CA HIS A 357 12.92 19.92 13.89
C HIS A 357 11.72 20.74 14.33
N TYR A 358 11.55 20.85 15.66
CA TYR A 358 10.47 21.60 16.30
C TYR A 358 11.07 22.77 17.09
N SER A 359 10.35 23.89 17.15
CA SER A 359 10.76 25.05 17.93
C SER A 359 10.87 24.73 19.43
N PRO A 360 11.54 25.54 20.24
CA PRO A 360 11.31 25.53 21.69
C PRO A 360 9.83 25.69 22.02
N PHE A 361 9.41 25.26 23.22
CA PHE A 361 8.06 25.51 23.69
C PHE A 361 7.76 27.01 23.77
N ASP A 362 6.62 27.44 23.21
CA ASP A 362 6.14 28.81 23.34
C ASP A 362 5.48 29.04 24.73
N ALA A 363 5.01 30.26 24.96
CA ALA A 363 4.37 30.66 26.22
C ALA A 363 3.09 29.86 26.54
N GLN A 364 2.48 29.24 25.53
CA GLN A 364 1.31 28.37 25.65
C GLN A 364 1.69 26.89 25.82
N GLY A 365 2.98 26.56 25.84
CA GLY A 365 3.49 25.19 25.96
C GLY A 365 3.41 24.38 24.67
N HIS A 366 3.42 25.03 23.51
CA HIS A 366 3.44 24.35 22.22
C HIS A 366 4.80 24.49 21.54
N SER A 367 5.25 23.41 20.92
CA SER A 367 6.45 23.37 20.08
C SER A 367 6.03 22.85 18.69
N ARG A 368 6.30 23.61 17.63
CA ARG A 368 5.81 23.34 16.27
C ARG A 368 6.94 22.95 15.34
N LEU A 369 6.57 22.17 14.32
CA LEU A 369 7.49 21.77 13.24
C LEU A 369 8.01 23.03 12.54
N SER A 370 9.32 23.24 12.59
CA SER A 370 9.99 24.40 12.01
C SER A 370 10.67 24.09 10.67
N HIS A 371 11.33 22.94 10.58
CA HIS A 371 11.96 22.48 9.34
C HIS A 371 12.20 20.98 9.36
N ILE A 372 12.37 20.42 8.16
CA ILE A 372 12.72 19.01 7.92
C ILE A 372 14.03 18.99 7.15
N VAL A 373 14.96 18.11 7.56
CA VAL A 373 16.27 17.96 6.91
C VAL A 373 16.53 16.49 6.64
N ASP A 374 16.97 16.18 5.41
CA ASP A 374 17.44 14.82 5.08
C ASP A 374 18.93 14.62 5.45
N ASN A 375 19.46 13.43 5.19
CA ASN A 375 20.83 13.04 5.53
C ASN A 375 21.93 13.71 4.67
N VAL A 376 21.54 14.34 3.54
CA VAL A 376 22.46 15.07 2.66
C VAL A 376 22.33 16.59 2.80
N GLY A 377 21.43 17.07 3.68
CA GLY A 377 21.28 18.48 4.02
C GLY A 377 20.25 19.23 3.20
N ASN A 378 19.40 18.54 2.40
CA ASN A 378 18.26 19.20 1.79
C ASN A 378 17.23 19.53 2.86
N GLU A 379 16.61 20.71 2.74
CA GLU A 379 15.76 21.26 3.79
C GLU A 379 14.41 21.75 3.26
N GLN A 380 13.37 21.61 4.10
CA GLN A 380 12.06 22.27 3.96
C GLN A 380 11.79 23.06 5.23
N ARG A 381 11.45 24.34 5.11
CA ARG A 381 11.12 25.25 6.23
C ARG A 381 9.65 25.62 6.25
N PHE A 382 9.07 25.61 7.43
CA PHE A 382 7.66 25.91 7.69
C PHE A 382 7.56 27.27 8.40
N HIS A 383 6.84 28.21 7.79
CA HIS A 383 6.70 29.58 8.28
C HIS A 383 5.26 29.78 8.78
N TYR A 384 5.13 30.27 10.01
CA TYR A 384 3.84 30.48 10.67
C TYR A 384 3.62 31.97 10.94
N ASN A 385 2.34 32.39 10.94
CA ASN A 385 1.96 33.74 11.39
C ASN A 385 1.81 33.80 12.94
N GLU A 386 1.45 34.99 13.44
CA GLU A 386 1.23 35.22 14.88
C GLU A 386 0.07 34.38 15.47
N GLN A 387 -0.87 33.95 14.63
CA GLN A 387 -1.97 33.03 14.99
C GLN A 387 -1.56 31.56 14.88
N HIS A 388 -0.28 31.29 14.66
CA HIS A 388 0.29 29.95 14.51
C HIS A 388 -0.24 29.13 13.31
N GLN A 389 -0.74 29.81 12.28
CA GLN A 389 -1.17 29.19 11.02
C GLN A 389 0.04 29.09 10.08
N LEU A 390 0.19 27.95 9.43
CA LEU A 390 1.22 27.77 8.39
C LEU A 390 0.89 28.67 7.19
N ILE A 391 1.71 29.68 6.93
CA ILE A 391 1.50 30.61 5.82
C ILE A 391 2.37 30.29 4.61
N GLN A 392 3.52 29.64 4.81
CA GLN A 392 4.45 29.35 3.72
C GLN A 392 5.33 28.15 4.04
N ILE A 393 5.67 27.36 3.00
CA ILE A 393 6.73 26.36 3.02
C ILE A 393 7.75 26.74 1.95
N THR A 394 9.03 26.79 2.33
CA THR A 394 10.17 27.03 1.43
C THR A 394 11.15 25.86 1.50
N GLY A 395 11.95 25.66 0.46
CA GLY A 395 12.93 24.56 0.46
C GLY A 395 13.73 24.47 -0.84
N CYS A 396 14.39 23.32 -1.03
CA CYS A 396 15.19 23.04 -2.22
C CYS A 396 14.31 22.96 -3.50
N GLY A 397 14.95 23.18 -4.66
CA GLY A 397 14.27 23.17 -5.96
C GLY A 397 13.28 24.31 -6.15
N ASP A 398 13.54 25.49 -5.55
CA ASP A 398 12.64 26.66 -5.56
C ASP A 398 11.25 26.36 -4.96
N LEU A 399 11.15 25.41 -4.03
CA LEU A 399 9.92 25.13 -3.30
C LEU A 399 9.43 26.39 -2.60
N ASN A 400 8.27 26.85 -2.99
CA ASN A 400 7.59 27.99 -2.38
C ASN A 400 6.07 27.79 -2.47
N ILE A 401 5.51 27.33 -1.37
CA ILE A 401 4.07 27.06 -1.22
C ILE A 401 3.50 28.07 -0.23
N THR A 402 2.35 28.65 -0.54
CA THR A 402 1.65 29.59 0.36
C THR A 402 0.23 29.10 0.65
N CYS A 403 -0.23 29.37 1.87
CA CYS A 403 -1.52 28.92 2.39
C CYS A 403 -2.44 30.12 2.66
N GLU A 404 -3.72 29.97 2.36
CA GLU A 404 -4.78 30.96 2.66
C GLU A 404 -5.82 30.35 3.60
N TYR A 405 -6.33 31.18 4.51
CA TYR A 405 -7.27 30.77 5.55
C TYR A 405 -8.51 31.66 5.56
N GLN A 406 -9.61 31.12 6.03
CA GLN A 406 -10.86 31.81 6.33
C GLN A 406 -11.30 31.51 7.74
N SER A 407 -11.81 32.55 8.44
CA SER A 407 -12.43 32.40 9.75
C SER A 407 -13.91 32.08 9.61
N PHE A 408 -14.39 31.19 10.46
CA PHE A 408 -15.79 30.79 10.60
C PHE A 408 -16.26 31.08 12.02
N GLU A 409 -17.34 31.82 12.14
CA GLU A 409 -17.98 32.07 13.43
C GLU A 409 -18.94 30.91 13.74
N LEU A 410 -18.64 30.12 14.75
CA LEU A 410 -19.50 29.09 15.30
C LEU A 410 -20.13 29.59 16.62
N GLU A 411 -21.20 28.97 17.08
CA GLU A 411 -21.96 29.43 18.26
C GLU A 411 -21.07 29.67 19.51
N GLU A 412 -20.02 28.87 19.72
CA GLU A 412 -19.18 28.94 20.94
C GLU A 412 -17.76 29.46 20.66
N LYS A 413 -17.30 29.48 19.40
CA LYS A 413 -15.92 29.81 19.05
C LYS A 413 -15.75 30.25 17.60
N THR A 414 -14.74 31.06 17.34
CA THR A 414 -14.24 31.33 15.99
C THR A 414 -13.18 30.28 15.64
N VAL A 415 -13.31 29.63 14.51
CA VAL A 415 -12.32 28.67 14.00
C VAL A 415 -11.76 29.15 12.65
N SER A 416 -10.50 28.84 12.41
CA SER A 416 -9.84 29.15 11.15
C SER A 416 -9.63 27.89 10.32
N ARG A 417 -9.92 27.96 9.03
CA ARG A 417 -9.80 26.82 8.10
C ARG A 417 -8.92 27.18 6.91
N LEU A 418 -8.08 26.25 6.51
CA LEU A 418 -7.28 26.34 5.28
C LEU A 418 -8.22 26.28 4.08
N THR A 419 -8.17 27.29 3.20
CA THR A 419 -9.08 27.37 2.04
C THR A 419 -8.40 27.16 0.72
N ALA A 420 -7.12 27.55 0.58
CA ALA A 420 -6.39 27.34 -0.66
C ALA A 420 -4.88 27.24 -0.44
N VAL A 421 -4.23 26.51 -1.33
CA VAL A 421 -2.79 26.35 -1.36
C VAL A 421 -2.27 26.70 -2.75
N TYR A 422 -1.24 27.52 -2.79
CA TYR A 422 -0.64 28.00 -4.03
C TYR A 422 0.85 27.71 -4.08
N GLN A 423 1.31 27.31 -5.24
CA GLN A 423 2.72 27.36 -5.59
C GLN A 423 3.05 28.77 -6.10
N VAL A 424 4.13 29.34 -5.63
CA VAL A 424 4.65 30.66 -6.05
C VAL A 424 5.96 30.43 -6.78
N ASN A 425 6.07 30.90 -8.02
CA ASN A 425 7.29 30.79 -8.80
C ASN A 425 8.27 31.96 -8.53
N ALA A 426 9.46 31.92 -9.12
CA ALA A 426 10.49 32.97 -8.99
C ALA A 426 10.03 34.38 -9.43
N HIS A 427 9.01 34.47 -10.28
CA HIS A 427 8.41 35.73 -10.75
C HIS A 427 7.22 36.18 -9.90
N GLN A 428 7.02 35.58 -8.72
CA GLN A 428 5.90 35.85 -7.81
C GLN A 428 4.50 35.52 -8.39
N ALA A 429 4.44 34.75 -9.49
CA ALA A 429 3.17 34.29 -10.02
C ALA A 429 2.68 33.10 -9.20
N ARG A 430 1.40 33.15 -8.80
CA ARG A 430 0.73 32.16 -7.95
C ARG A 430 -0.07 31.20 -8.82
N ARG A 431 0.10 29.92 -8.61
CA ARG A 431 -0.69 28.85 -9.22
C ARG A 431 -1.38 28.06 -8.11
N ARG A 432 -2.71 28.06 -8.09
CA ARG A 432 -3.49 27.26 -7.14
C ARG A 432 -3.21 25.78 -7.36
N GLN A 433 -2.85 25.07 -6.31
CA GLN A 433 -2.63 23.63 -6.31
C GLN A 433 -3.89 22.88 -5.86
N CYS A 434 -4.53 23.37 -4.80
CA CYS A 434 -5.79 22.83 -4.29
C CYS A 434 -6.61 23.89 -3.56
N ALA A 435 -7.90 23.63 -3.39
CA ALA A 435 -8.82 24.45 -2.61
C ALA A 435 -9.75 23.56 -1.77
N TYR A 436 -10.11 24.06 -0.58
CA TYR A 436 -10.93 23.40 0.43
C TYR A 436 -12.18 24.22 0.72
N PHE A 437 -13.32 23.57 0.74
CA PHE A 437 -14.63 24.20 0.91
C PHE A 437 -15.31 23.59 2.14
N TYR A 438 -16.01 24.44 2.87
CA TYR A 438 -16.60 24.08 4.16
C TYR A 438 -18.10 24.41 4.17
N ASN A 439 -18.84 23.70 5.01
CA ASN A 439 -20.23 24.04 5.33
C ASN A 439 -20.29 25.12 6.43
N GLU A 440 -21.50 25.46 6.85
CA GLU A 440 -21.77 26.44 7.93
C GLU A 440 -21.21 26.05 9.30
N HIS A 441 -20.94 24.75 9.53
CA HIS A 441 -20.30 24.22 10.73
C HIS A 441 -18.77 24.13 10.61
N ALA A 442 -18.18 24.76 9.60
CA ALA A 442 -16.75 24.74 9.28
C ALA A 442 -16.18 23.31 9.10
N GLN A 443 -16.99 22.36 8.60
CA GLN A 443 -16.59 21.00 8.25
C GLN A 443 -16.26 20.92 6.78
N LEU A 444 -15.18 20.23 6.41
CA LEU A 444 -14.73 20.05 5.02
C LEU A 444 -15.77 19.29 4.20
N VAL A 445 -16.30 19.89 3.13
CA VAL A 445 -17.31 19.26 2.26
C VAL A 445 -16.82 18.99 0.85
N ARG A 446 -15.76 19.67 0.40
CA ARG A 446 -15.23 19.49 -0.95
C ARG A 446 -13.76 19.87 -1.02
N VAL A 447 -13.00 19.10 -1.81
CA VAL A 447 -11.62 19.40 -2.19
C VAL A 447 -11.55 19.50 -3.71
N GLU A 448 -10.92 20.54 -4.21
CA GLU A 448 -10.66 20.76 -5.63
C GLU A 448 -9.16 20.84 -5.88
N GLN A 449 -8.68 20.19 -6.94
CA GLN A 449 -7.35 20.41 -7.47
C GLN A 449 -7.33 21.63 -8.41
N HIS A 450 -6.18 21.98 -8.94
CA HIS A 450 -6.00 23.17 -9.79
C HIS A 450 -6.88 23.20 -11.06
N THR A 451 -7.51 22.09 -11.44
CA THR A 451 -8.39 21.94 -12.60
C THR A 451 -9.82 22.43 -12.36
N ASP A 452 -10.17 22.91 -11.16
CA ASP A 452 -11.50 23.35 -10.74
C ASP A 452 -12.60 22.27 -10.82
N HIS A 453 -12.22 21.00 -10.99
CA HIS A 453 -13.15 19.88 -10.87
C HIS A 453 -13.19 19.39 -9.43
N PRO A 454 -14.40 19.09 -8.88
CA PRO A 454 -14.49 18.48 -7.56
C PRO A 454 -13.77 17.14 -7.59
N TYR A 455 -12.73 17.04 -6.79
CA TYR A 455 -11.91 15.84 -6.70
C TYR A 455 -12.43 14.89 -5.61
N ARG A 456 -12.81 15.46 -4.45
CA ARG A 456 -13.34 14.73 -3.31
C ARG A 456 -14.50 15.49 -2.69
N GLN A 457 -15.52 14.78 -2.23
CA GLN A 457 -16.65 15.34 -1.49
C GLN A 457 -16.90 14.56 -0.21
N PHE A 458 -17.39 15.25 0.81
CA PHE A 458 -17.65 14.69 2.13
C PHE A 458 -18.98 15.19 2.66
N GLY A 459 -19.71 14.33 3.37
CA GLY A 459 -20.91 14.70 4.10
C GLY A 459 -20.81 14.27 5.56
N TRP A 460 -21.50 14.98 6.42
CA TRP A 460 -21.39 14.87 7.86
C TRP A 460 -22.75 14.59 8.48
N THR A 461 -22.76 13.87 9.59
CA THR A 461 -23.93 13.70 10.45
C THR A 461 -24.09 14.92 11.36
N ASP A 462 -25.25 15.06 12.04
CA ASP A 462 -25.47 16.09 13.06
C ASP A 462 -24.49 15.96 14.26
N ALA A 463 -23.97 14.76 14.50
CA ALA A 463 -22.93 14.53 15.51
C ALA A 463 -21.51 14.93 15.05
N GLY A 464 -21.36 15.45 13.82
CA GLY A 464 -20.07 15.90 13.27
C GLY A 464 -19.12 14.77 12.88
N ILE A 465 -19.63 13.56 12.64
CA ILE A 465 -18.86 12.42 12.11
C ILE A 465 -19.18 12.23 10.61
N MET A 466 -18.25 11.65 9.86
CA MET A 466 -18.39 11.52 8.41
C MET A 466 -19.53 10.56 8.05
N ALA A 467 -20.57 11.08 7.39
CA ALA A 467 -21.70 10.29 6.92
C ALA A 467 -21.39 9.59 5.59
N TRP A 468 -20.68 10.26 4.69
CA TRP A 468 -20.28 9.72 3.41
C TRP A 468 -19.09 10.49 2.81
N HIS A 469 -18.46 9.88 1.82
CA HIS A 469 -17.47 10.56 0.98
C HIS A 469 -17.53 10.01 -0.46
N THR A 470 -16.95 10.74 -1.42
CA THR A 470 -16.68 10.23 -2.77
C THR A 470 -15.20 9.95 -2.95
N ASP A 471 -14.87 8.95 -3.78
CA ASP A 471 -13.53 8.80 -4.32
C ASP A 471 -13.27 9.79 -5.49
N LYS A 472 -12.08 9.74 -6.06
CA LYS A 472 -11.69 10.57 -7.20
C LYS A 472 -12.46 10.27 -8.49
N TYR A 473 -13.17 9.16 -8.57
CA TYR A 473 -13.98 8.74 -9.72
C TYR A 473 -15.46 9.00 -9.50
N GLY A 474 -15.86 9.55 -8.34
CA GLY A 474 -17.24 9.88 -7.99
C GLY A 474 -18.00 8.73 -7.31
N LEU A 475 -17.37 7.59 -7.04
CA LEU A 475 -17.98 6.53 -6.26
C LEU A 475 -18.25 7.04 -4.85
N ARG A 476 -19.49 6.99 -4.42
CA ARG A 476 -19.91 7.42 -3.09
C ARG A 476 -19.97 6.22 -2.15
N SER A 477 -19.32 6.37 -0.98
CA SER A 477 -19.37 5.44 0.16
C SER A 477 -20.11 6.10 1.31
N GLU A 478 -21.13 5.44 1.85
CA GLU A 478 -21.97 5.89 2.95
C GLU A 478 -21.75 5.03 4.18
N TYR A 479 -21.83 5.65 5.37
CA TYR A 479 -21.52 5.01 6.65
C TYR A 479 -22.69 5.11 7.60
N ARG A 480 -23.04 3.99 8.23
CA ARG A 480 -23.91 3.96 9.39
C ARG A 480 -23.10 3.75 10.64
N TRP A 481 -23.33 4.59 11.64
CA TRP A 481 -22.58 4.63 12.88
C TRP A 481 -23.42 4.20 14.06
N GLU A 482 -22.76 3.61 15.04
CA GLU A 482 -23.31 3.32 16.35
C GLU A 482 -22.36 3.82 17.45
N LEU A 483 -22.93 4.41 18.50
CA LEU A 483 -22.16 4.81 19.68
C LEU A 483 -22.10 3.61 20.63
N SER A 484 -20.89 3.10 20.84
CA SER A 484 -20.64 1.95 21.72
C SER A 484 -20.57 2.36 23.19
N ASP A 485 -20.62 1.37 24.10
CA ASP A 485 -20.61 1.57 25.55
C ASP A 485 -19.35 2.28 26.07
N ASP A 486 -18.25 2.19 25.33
CA ASP A 486 -16.99 2.90 25.59
C ASP A 486 -17.01 4.37 25.13
N ASN A 487 -18.18 4.85 24.68
CA ASN A 487 -18.41 6.20 24.15
C ASN A 487 -17.64 6.52 22.86
N LEU A 488 -17.30 5.49 22.08
CA LEU A 488 -16.68 5.61 20.75
C LEU A 488 -17.70 5.37 19.64
N TRP A 489 -17.69 6.22 18.64
CA TRP A 489 -18.45 6.00 17.40
C TRP A 489 -17.78 4.95 16.53
N ARG A 490 -18.52 3.90 16.15
CA ARG A 490 -18.04 2.81 15.30
C ARG A 490 -18.92 2.68 14.06
N VAL A 491 -18.29 2.44 12.91
CA VAL A 491 -19.01 2.11 11.67
C VAL A 491 -19.57 0.70 11.79
N ILE A 492 -20.88 0.56 11.69
CA ILE A 492 -21.57 -0.75 11.69
C ILE A 492 -22.02 -1.18 10.30
N GLU A 493 -22.06 -0.28 9.33
CA GLU A 493 -22.39 -0.58 7.95
C GLU A 493 -21.73 0.43 7.01
N ASN A 494 -21.23 -0.06 5.89
CA ASN A 494 -20.77 0.74 4.77
C ASN A 494 -21.47 0.29 3.50
N THR A 495 -22.03 1.21 2.74
CA THR A 495 -22.66 0.97 1.43
C THR A 495 -22.02 1.85 0.36
N THR A 496 -22.01 1.37 -0.88
CA THR A 496 -21.50 2.16 -2.01
C THR A 496 -22.58 2.43 -3.04
N SER A 497 -22.40 3.48 -3.83
CA SER A 497 -23.33 3.82 -4.93
C SER A 497 -23.41 2.76 -6.03
N GLU A 498 -22.48 1.79 -6.06
CA GLU A 498 -22.49 0.64 -6.97
C GLU A 498 -23.20 -0.58 -6.38
N GLY A 499 -23.74 -0.47 -5.15
CA GLY A 499 -24.55 -1.51 -4.51
C GLY A 499 -23.75 -2.50 -3.66
N GLU A 500 -22.47 -2.28 -3.44
CA GLU A 500 -21.70 -3.04 -2.44
C GLU A 500 -22.16 -2.64 -1.04
N SER A 501 -22.27 -3.62 -0.15
CA SER A 501 -22.62 -3.40 1.26
C SER A 501 -21.79 -4.28 2.17
N TYR A 502 -21.28 -3.69 3.25
CA TYR A 502 -20.52 -4.37 4.29
C TYR A 502 -21.13 -4.05 5.64
N ARG A 503 -21.36 -5.08 6.44
CA ARG A 503 -21.84 -4.94 7.82
C ARG A 503 -20.76 -5.40 8.78
N LEU A 504 -20.56 -4.64 9.85
CA LEU A 504 -19.55 -4.88 10.89
C LEU A 504 -20.25 -5.09 12.24
N GLU A 505 -19.83 -6.12 12.96
CA GLU A 505 -20.29 -6.43 14.32
C GLU A 505 -19.10 -6.46 15.28
N TYR A 506 -19.28 -5.86 16.45
CA TYR A 506 -18.24 -5.72 17.49
C TYR A 506 -18.73 -6.40 18.75
N ASP A 507 -18.03 -7.45 19.20
CA ASP A 507 -18.26 -8.11 20.49
C ASP A 507 -17.03 -7.84 21.38
N ASP A 508 -17.16 -6.86 22.25
CA ASP A 508 -16.08 -6.45 23.14
C ASP A 508 -15.89 -7.41 24.32
N ILE A 509 -16.90 -8.23 24.64
CA ILE A 509 -16.82 -9.25 25.70
C ILE A 509 -15.92 -10.41 25.26
N HIS A 510 -16.12 -10.88 24.04
CA HIS A 510 -15.34 -11.99 23.47
C HIS A 510 -14.17 -11.53 22.61
N LEU A 511 -13.95 -10.21 22.49
CA LEU A 511 -12.93 -9.57 21.66
C LEU A 511 -13.00 -10.03 20.19
N THR A 512 -14.22 -10.25 19.67
CA THR A 512 -14.43 -10.68 18.29
C THR A 512 -14.94 -9.52 17.42
N ARG A 513 -14.53 -9.54 16.16
CA ARG A 513 -14.93 -8.60 15.13
C ARG A 513 -15.37 -9.40 13.91
N THR A 514 -16.58 -9.15 13.41
CA THR A 514 -17.14 -9.90 12.29
C THR A 514 -17.55 -8.94 11.19
N ALA A 515 -17.09 -9.21 9.97
CA ALA A 515 -17.49 -8.48 8.78
C ALA A 515 -18.32 -9.38 7.87
N TYR A 516 -19.44 -8.89 7.40
CA TYR A 516 -20.33 -9.57 6.47
C TYR A 516 -20.33 -8.81 5.13
N TRP A 517 -20.35 -9.58 4.02
CA TRP A 517 -20.32 -9.08 2.64
C TRP A 517 -21.66 -9.28 1.96
#